data_e5463adcbdb5fb31303a21edbd32fa97
#
_entry.id   e5463adcbdb5fb31303a21edbd32fa97
#
_cell.length_a   1.000
_cell.length_b   1.000
_cell.length_c   1.000
_cell.angle_alpha   90.00
_cell.angle_beta   90.00
_cell.angle_gamma   90.00
#
_symmetry.space_group_name_H-M   'P 1'
#
loop_
_entity.id
_entity.type
_entity.pdbx_description
1 polymer ?
#
loop_
_entity_poly.entity_id
_entity_poly.type
_entity_poly.pdbx_seq_one_letter_code
_entity_poly.pdbx_strand_id
1 'polypeptide(L)'
;MPARNTVQRSVIEAELRHLANHPTVDEVYAAVHEEHPSISKATVYRTLNMLSDEGAISRVKINNGADHFDHTAFFHYHVRCLGCGKVDDVMIPILAGIEETASAASGYHVVSHTLQFDGYCPACQAKEQD
;
A
#
# COMPACT_ATOMS: atom_id res chain seq x y z
N MET A 1 -18.29 0.75 -21.34
CA MET A 1 -18.06 2.07 -21.97
C MET A 1 -16.77 2.67 -21.43
N PRO A 2 -15.81 2.99 -22.29
CA PRO A 2 -14.54 3.55 -21.84
C PRO A 2 -14.66 4.80 -20.99
N ALA A 3 -15.55 5.73 -21.38
CA ALA A 3 -15.73 7.01 -20.68
C ALA A 3 -16.16 6.79 -19.22
N ARG A 4 -17.09 5.87 -18.99
CA ARG A 4 -17.59 5.56 -17.64
C ARG A 4 -16.48 4.99 -16.77
N ASN A 5 -15.73 4.02 -17.30
CA ASN A 5 -14.61 3.40 -16.57
C ASN A 5 -13.53 4.42 -16.28
N THR A 6 -13.26 5.33 -17.23
CA THR A 6 -12.26 6.37 -17.06
C THR A 6 -12.65 7.32 -15.93
N VAL A 7 -13.92 7.71 -15.85
CA VAL A 7 -14.39 8.59 -14.78
C VAL A 7 -14.25 7.92 -13.41
N GLN A 8 -14.69 6.66 -13.30
CA GLN A 8 -14.58 5.91 -12.06
C GLN A 8 -13.11 5.75 -11.64
N ARG A 9 -12.24 5.43 -12.60
CA ARG A 9 -10.82 5.30 -12.36
C ARG A 9 -10.23 6.60 -11.81
N SER A 10 -10.58 7.73 -12.44
CA SER A 10 -10.07 9.04 -12.02
C SER A 10 -10.51 9.40 -10.60
N VAL A 11 -11.77 9.10 -10.26
CA VAL A 11 -12.30 9.34 -8.92
C VAL A 11 -11.52 8.54 -7.89
N ILE A 12 -11.31 7.25 -8.16
CA ILE A 12 -10.62 6.35 -7.22
C ILE A 12 -9.16 6.76 -7.06
N GLU A 13 -8.48 7.09 -8.16
CA GLU A 13 -7.09 7.55 -8.09
C GLU A 13 -6.95 8.84 -7.29
N ALA A 14 -7.88 9.77 -7.48
CA ALA A 14 -7.86 11.05 -6.77
C ALA A 14 -8.05 10.84 -5.26
N GLU A 15 -8.97 9.96 -4.88
CA GLU A 15 -9.19 9.66 -3.47
C GLU A 15 -7.99 8.96 -2.84
N LEU A 16 -7.35 8.07 -3.59
CA LEU A 16 -6.14 7.38 -3.11
C LEU A 16 -5.04 8.41 -2.78
N ARG A 17 -4.82 9.39 -3.66
CA ARG A 17 -3.83 10.44 -3.42
C ARG A 17 -4.21 11.32 -2.24
N HIS A 18 -5.50 11.63 -2.14
CA HIS A 18 -6.03 12.51 -1.09
C HIS A 18 -5.88 11.87 0.28
N LEU A 19 -6.13 10.56 0.39
CA LEU A 19 -6.06 9.87 1.66
C LEU A 19 -4.63 9.76 2.19
N ALA A 20 -3.64 9.62 1.31
CA ALA A 20 -2.25 9.44 1.75
C ALA A 20 -2.14 8.29 2.77
N ASN A 21 -1.01 8.14 3.43
CA ASN A 21 -0.82 7.19 4.54
C ASN A 21 -1.21 5.73 4.24
N HIS A 22 -1.12 5.32 2.97
CA HIS A 22 -1.29 3.92 2.57
C HIS A 22 -2.63 3.32 3.00
N PRO A 23 -3.75 3.81 2.44
CA PRO A 23 -5.07 3.32 2.84
C PRO A 23 -5.34 1.90 2.38
N THR A 24 -6.25 1.22 3.07
CA THR A 24 -6.79 -0.06 2.66
C THR A 24 -7.91 0.15 1.63
N VAL A 25 -8.37 -0.94 1.00
CA VAL A 25 -9.53 -0.90 0.09
C VAL A 25 -10.74 -0.33 0.81
N ASP A 26 -10.98 -0.75 2.05
CA ASP A 26 -12.14 -0.28 2.82
C ASP A 26 -12.08 1.22 3.04
N GLU A 27 -10.90 1.76 3.33
CA GLU A 27 -10.72 3.19 3.54
C GLU A 27 -10.92 3.98 2.26
N VAL A 28 -10.41 3.47 1.14
CA VAL A 28 -10.61 4.12 -0.17
C VAL A 28 -12.10 4.08 -0.53
N TYR A 29 -12.75 2.94 -0.32
CA TYR A 29 -14.16 2.79 -0.63
C TYR A 29 -15.00 3.77 0.21
N ALA A 30 -14.72 3.89 1.49
CA ALA A 30 -15.48 4.80 2.36
C ALA A 30 -15.39 6.24 1.86
N ALA A 31 -14.19 6.67 1.45
CA ALA A 31 -13.98 8.02 0.93
C ALA A 31 -14.71 8.23 -0.40
N VAL A 32 -14.63 7.25 -1.31
CA VAL A 32 -15.30 7.32 -2.62
C VAL A 32 -16.81 7.33 -2.44
N HIS A 33 -17.32 6.50 -1.53
CA HIS A 33 -18.76 6.35 -1.31
C HIS A 33 -19.43 7.65 -0.83
N GLU A 34 -18.71 8.45 -0.09
CA GLU A 34 -19.24 9.72 0.42
C GLU A 34 -19.75 10.63 -0.68
N GLU A 35 -19.00 10.74 -1.77
CA GLU A 35 -19.34 11.65 -2.89
C GLU A 35 -19.91 10.91 -4.10
N HIS A 36 -19.63 9.61 -4.20
CA HIS A 36 -20.02 8.79 -5.35
C HIS A 36 -20.65 7.48 -4.88
N PRO A 37 -21.84 7.54 -4.27
CA PRO A 37 -22.44 6.32 -3.69
C PRO A 37 -22.79 5.24 -4.70
N SER A 38 -22.79 5.54 -5.98
CA SER A 38 -23.08 4.55 -7.01
C SER A 38 -21.88 3.66 -7.34
N ILE A 39 -20.68 4.03 -6.90
CA ILE A 39 -19.48 3.23 -7.14
C ILE A 39 -19.40 2.15 -6.06
N SER A 40 -19.45 0.89 -6.48
CA SER A 40 -19.46 -0.24 -5.54
C SER A 40 -18.06 -0.53 -4.99
N LYS A 41 -18.01 -1.22 -3.86
CA LYS A 41 -16.75 -1.68 -3.29
C LYS A 41 -16.00 -2.61 -4.24
N ALA A 42 -16.74 -3.47 -4.97
CA ALA A 42 -16.13 -4.36 -5.96
C ALA A 42 -15.43 -3.57 -7.07
N THR A 43 -16.02 -2.45 -7.50
CA THR A 43 -15.42 -1.59 -8.51
C THR A 43 -14.15 -0.94 -7.97
N VAL A 44 -14.17 -0.46 -6.72
CA VAL A 44 -12.98 0.12 -6.09
C VAL A 44 -11.87 -0.93 -6.01
N TYR A 45 -12.20 -2.13 -5.56
CA TYR A 45 -11.23 -3.22 -5.44
C TYR A 45 -10.60 -3.57 -6.79
N ARG A 46 -11.44 -3.74 -7.84
CA ARG A 46 -10.93 -4.06 -9.18
C ARG A 46 -10.05 -2.95 -9.74
N THR A 47 -10.44 -1.71 -9.52
CA THR A 47 -9.68 -0.57 -10.01
C THR A 47 -8.31 -0.48 -9.34
N LEU A 48 -8.26 -0.64 -8.02
CA LEU A 48 -6.99 -0.62 -7.29
C LEU A 48 -6.08 -1.76 -7.73
N ASN A 49 -6.64 -2.95 -7.95
CA ASN A 49 -5.87 -4.09 -8.45
C ASN A 49 -5.31 -3.81 -9.84
N MET A 50 -6.13 -3.25 -10.72
CA MET A 50 -5.71 -2.92 -12.09
C MET A 50 -4.59 -1.87 -12.07
N LEU A 51 -4.73 -0.83 -11.26
CA LEU A 51 -3.71 0.21 -11.14
C LEU A 51 -2.40 -0.35 -10.59
N SER A 52 -2.50 -1.25 -9.64
CA SER A 52 -1.33 -1.92 -9.07
C SER A 52 -0.64 -2.81 -10.12
N ASP A 53 -1.42 -3.58 -10.88
CA ASP A 53 -0.89 -4.45 -11.92
C ASP A 53 -0.22 -3.65 -13.04
N GLU A 54 -0.75 -2.46 -13.35
CA GLU A 54 -0.16 -1.58 -14.35
C GLU A 54 1.08 -0.84 -13.86
N GLY A 55 1.38 -0.91 -12.57
CA GLY A 55 2.51 -0.21 -12.00
C GLY A 55 2.23 1.27 -11.72
N ALA A 56 0.97 1.71 -11.81
CA ALA A 56 0.60 3.09 -11.54
C ALA A 56 0.58 3.41 -10.05
N ILE A 57 0.30 2.41 -9.24
CA ILE A 57 0.33 2.51 -7.77
C ILE A 57 1.01 1.27 -7.22
N SER A 58 1.38 1.31 -5.94
CA SER A 58 1.99 0.16 -5.26
C SER A 58 0.99 -0.48 -4.31
N ARG A 59 1.08 -1.80 -4.18
CA ARG A 59 0.32 -2.54 -3.17
C ARG A 59 1.29 -2.98 -2.08
N VAL A 60 0.96 -2.65 -0.85
CA VAL A 60 1.75 -3.05 0.32
C VAL A 60 1.01 -4.19 1.00
N LYS A 61 1.55 -5.40 0.86
CA LYS A 61 0.95 -6.60 1.47
C LYS A 61 1.38 -6.69 2.93
N ILE A 62 0.40 -6.85 3.80
CA ILE A 62 0.62 -6.93 5.24
C ILE A 62 0.31 -8.35 5.70
N ASN A 63 1.25 -8.97 6.39
CA ASN A 63 1.04 -10.29 6.97
C ASN A 63 -0.08 -10.22 8.00
N ASN A 64 -1.08 -11.10 7.84
CA ASN A 64 -2.22 -11.18 8.75
C ASN A 64 -3.03 -9.88 8.84
N GLY A 65 -3.05 -9.12 7.74
CA GLY A 65 -3.81 -7.88 7.69
C GLY A 65 -4.25 -7.58 6.27
N ALA A 66 -5.05 -6.53 6.12
CA ALA A 66 -5.51 -6.09 4.80
C ALA A 66 -4.36 -5.47 4.01
N ASP A 67 -4.41 -5.61 2.70
CA ASP A 67 -3.45 -4.93 1.83
C ASP A 67 -3.68 -3.42 1.89
N HIS A 68 -2.60 -2.66 1.86
CA HIS A 68 -2.61 -1.20 1.77
C HIS A 68 -2.14 -0.79 0.40
N PHE A 69 -2.53 0.41 -0.03
CA PHE A 69 -2.16 0.93 -1.35
C PHE A 69 -1.46 2.25 -1.21
N ASP A 70 -0.46 2.46 -2.06
CA ASP A 70 0.35 3.68 -2.09
C ASP A 70 0.21 4.30 -3.47
N HIS A 71 -0.14 5.57 -3.54
CA HIS A 71 -0.28 6.28 -4.82
C HIS A 71 1.05 6.48 -5.54
N THR A 72 2.18 6.23 -4.87
CA THR A 72 3.49 6.28 -5.53
C THR A 72 3.89 4.88 -5.96
N ALA A 73 4.62 4.80 -7.09
CA ALA A 73 5.09 3.53 -7.62
C ALA A 73 6.57 3.27 -7.30
N PHE A 74 7.18 4.12 -6.48
CA PHE A 74 8.57 3.94 -6.09
C PHE A 74 8.76 2.74 -5.20
N PHE A 75 9.82 1.98 -5.46
CA PHE A 75 10.20 0.91 -4.54
C PHE A 75 10.82 1.54 -3.29
N HIS A 76 10.27 1.24 -2.13
CA HIS A 76 10.79 1.69 -0.84
C HIS A 76 10.29 0.74 0.24
N TYR A 77 10.84 0.87 1.42
CA TYR A 77 10.44 0.04 2.55
C TYR A 77 9.26 0.67 3.29
N HIS A 78 8.59 -0.14 4.08
CA HIS A 78 7.42 0.30 4.84
C HIS A 78 7.53 -0.19 6.29
N VAL A 79 6.81 0.47 7.17
CA VAL A 79 6.68 0.05 8.57
C VAL A 79 5.20 0.02 8.93
N ARG A 80 4.79 -1.05 9.61
CA ARG A 80 3.44 -1.19 10.13
C ARG A 80 3.45 -0.97 11.63
N CYS A 81 2.52 -0.16 12.13
CA CYS A 81 2.34 0.02 13.56
C CYS A 81 1.57 -1.16 14.13
N LEU A 82 2.14 -1.84 15.11
CA LEU A 82 1.48 -2.96 15.76
C LEU A 82 0.35 -2.51 16.68
N GLY A 83 0.38 -1.24 17.09
CA GLY A 83 -0.66 -0.70 17.97
C GLY A 83 -1.92 -0.28 17.24
N CYS A 84 -1.80 0.48 16.17
CA CYS A 84 -2.95 1.04 15.45
C CYS A 84 -3.11 0.55 14.02
N GLY A 85 -2.14 -0.22 13.51
CA GLY A 85 -2.24 -0.82 12.19
C GLY A 85 -1.88 0.09 11.02
N LYS A 86 -1.53 1.35 11.28
CA LYS A 86 -1.19 2.23 10.16
C LYS A 86 0.13 1.82 9.52
N VAL A 87 0.27 2.13 8.24
CA VAL A 87 1.47 1.84 7.46
C VAL A 87 2.06 3.15 6.96
N ASP A 88 3.36 3.31 7.15
CA ASP A 88 4.10 4.47 6.67
C ASP A 88 5.32 4.03 5.86
N ASP A 89 5.84 4.96 5.08
CA ASP A 89 7.08 4.73 4.33
C ASP A 89 8.28 4.80 5.26
N VAL A 90 9.27 3.98 4.97
CA VAL A 90 10.58 4.08 5.61
C VAL A 90 11.58 4.43 4.52
N MET A 91 11.99 5.70 4.48
CA MET A 91 12.80 6.25 3.42
C MET A 91 14.29 6.11 3.76
N ILE A 92 14.78 4.89 3.68
CA ILE A 92 16.19 4.58 3.82
C ILE A 92 16.69 3.98 2.52
N PRO A 93 18.00 3.99 2.26
CA PRO A 93 18.54 3.39 1.04
C PRO A 93 18.18 1.90 0.96
N ILE A 94 17.87 1.44 -0.26
CA ILE A 94 17.60 0.03 -0.51
C ILE A 94 18.88 -0.75 -0.21
N LEU A 95 18.74 -1.85 0.53
CA LEU A 95 19.89 -2.69 0.91
C LEU A 95 20.54 -3.31 -0.32
N ALA A 96 21.78 -2.93 -0.58
CA ALA A 96 22.53 -3.45 -1.72
C ALA A 96 23.15 -4.80 -1.35
N GLY A 97 23.15 -5.72 -2.31
CA GLY A 97 23.84 -7.00 -2.16
C GLY A 97 23.07 -8.08 -1.41
N ILE A 98 21.86 -7.77 -0.92
CA ILE A 98 21.09 -8.76 -0.18
C ILE A 98 20.59 -9.88 -1.09
N GLU A 99 20.31 -9.58 -2.36
CA GLU A 99 19.88 -10.58 -3.34
C GLU A 99 20.99 -11.59 -3.63
N GLU A 100 22.23 -11.11 -3.75
CA GLU A 100 23.38 -11.98 -3.98
C GLU A 100 23.64 -12.89 -2.79
N THR A 101 23.52 -12.35 -1.59
CA THR A 101 23.68 -13.12 -0.35
C THR A 101 22.62 -14.20 -0.25
N ALA A 102 21.36 -13.85 -0.54
CA ALA A 102 20.26 -14.80 -0.52
C ALA A 102 20.41 -15.88 -1.60
N SER A 103 20.90 -15.47 -2.78
CA SER A 103 21.16 -16.43 -3.86
C SER A 103 22.20 -17.45 -3.45
N ALA A 104 23.31 -16.99 -2.87
CA ALA A 104 24.38 -17.88 -2.42
C ALA A 104 23.91 -18.85 -1.35
N ALA A 105 23.08 -18.38 -0.42
CA ALA A 105 22.62 -19.20 0.69
C ALA A 105 21.54 -20.21 0.30
N SER A 106 20.74 -19.91 -0.70
CA SER A 106 19.55 -20.70 -1.05
C SER A 106 19.69 -21.51 -2.34
N GLY A 107 20.64 -21.15 -3.20
CA GLY A 107 20.75 -21.76 -4.52
C GLY A 107 19.74 -21.21 -5.54
N TYR A 108 18.90 -20.25 -5.12
CA TYR A 108 17.97 -19.58 -6.03
C TYR A 108 18.66 -18.45 -6.76
N HIS A 109 18.15 -18.11 -7.94
CA HIS A 109 18.52 -16.86 -8.57
C HIS A 109 17.58 -15.78 -8.06
N VAL A 110 17.96 -15.14 -6.96
CA VAL A 110 17.14 -14.13 -6.30
C VAL A 110 17.24 -12.81 -7.06
N VAL A 111 16.10 -12.25 -7.45
CA VAL A 111 16.05 -11.05 -8.28
C VAL A 111 15.63 -9.79 -7.54
N SER A 112 14.96 -9.93 -6.40
CA SER A 112 14.49 -8.78 -5.64
C SER A 112 14.15 -9.17 -4.22
N HIS A 113 13.87 -8.17 -3.39
CA HIS A 113 13.39 -8.41 -2.04
C HIS A 113 12.38 -7.32 -1.65
N THR A 114 11.56 -7.64 -0.68
CA THR A 114 10.70 -6.65 -0.02
C THR A 114 11.01 -6.70 1.46
N LEU A 115 10.85 -5.56 2.12
CA LEU A 115 11.13 -5.48 3.56
C LEU A 115 10.04 -4.65 4.21
N GLN A 116 9.44 -5.22 5.24
CA GLN A 116 8.47 -4.52 6.06
C GLN A 116 8.94 -4.57 7.49
N PHE A 117 8.92 -3.41 8.14
CA PHE A 117 9.23 -3.33 9.55
C PHE A 117 7.93 -3.36 10.35
N ASP A 118 7.99 -3.91 11.53
CA ASP A 118 6.90 -3.89 12.49
C ASP A 118 7.36 -3.13 13.71
N GLY A 119 6.56 -2.21 14.19
CA GLY A 119 6.95 -1.39 15.33
C GLY A 119 5.77 -0.64 15.90
N TYR A 120 6.04 0.47 16.56
CA TYR A 120 5.01 1.31 17.16
C TYR A 120 5.21 2.74 16.71
N CYS A 121 4.15 3.35 16.16
CA CYS A 121 4.23 4.73 15.71
C CYS A 121 4.39 5.68 16.91
N PRO A 122 4.82 6.92 16.67
CA PRO A 122 5.03 7.87 17.77
C PRO A 122 3.82 8.03 18.70
N ALA A 123 2.62 8.05 18.14
CA ALA A 123 1.40 8.18 18.96
C ALA A 123 1.18 6.95 19.84
N CYS A 124 1.42 5.74 19.32
CA CYS A 124 1.26 4.53 20.10
C CYS A 124 2.35 4.37 21.14
N GLN A 125 3.58 4.79 20.83
CA GLN A 125 4.66 4.82 21.81
C GLN A 125 4.31 5.71 23.00
N ALA A 126 3.74 6.88 22.73
CA ALA A 126 3.35 7.81 23.78
C ALA A 126 2.29 7.20 24.70
N LYS A 127 1.36 6.42 24.14
CA LYS A 127 0.33 5.76 24.94
C LYS A 127 0.91 4.70 25.87
N GLU A 128 1.94 3.99 25.41
CA GLU A 128 2.56 2.92 26.22
C GLU A 128 3.35 3.46 27.41
N GLN A 129 3.83 4.69 27.32
CA GLN A 129 4.60 5.30 28.39
C GLN A 129 3.72 5.85 29.52
N ASP A 130 2.43 5.90 29.31
CA ASP A 130 1.46 6.27 30.31
C ASP A 130 0.98 5.05 31.07
#